data_e271d63017b4d74b2eaa3e82b5a43a37
#
_entry.id   e271d63017b4d74b2eaa3e82b5a43a37
#
_cell.length_a   1.000
_cell.length_b   1.000
_cell.length_c   1.000
_cell.angle_alpha   90.00
_cell.angle_beta   90.00
_cell.angle_gamma   90.00
#
_symmetry.space_group_name_H-M   'P 1'
#
loop_
_entity.id
_entity.type
_entity.pdbx_description
1 polymer ?
#
loop_
_entity_poly.entity_id
_entity_poly.type
_entity_poly.pdbx_seq_one_letter_code
_entity_poly.pdbx_strand_id
1 'polypeptide(L)'
;TEVMGNIATTESTEEVEADDPQNGNMGTYTGASVDVTALLSAGNVTESGETTFGIDVARYQGTIDWSQVAASGVQFAMIRVGYRTQKTGEIVADTNAKYNMQEAQANGIKIGAYFFSTAVTTDEAVQEADWVADYISQYQITYPVAFNCEGFENADSRQYAMTQSERTDMAIAFLNEIYNRGYTPMFYAAKNEMLGDAKWDTSRIEKTYKIWVSQYPSVPYPQTAQSDYTGTHAMWQYTNQGTVAGISKPVDVDIAYFGYEGTADAKSDVTPETVSADAEALMNFSDVSETVTAKQSTNLRNIP
;
A
#
# COMPACT_ATOMS: atom_id res chain seq x y z
N THR A 1 -8.82 40.20 30.62
CA THR A 1 -7.65 39.31 30.39
C THR A 1 -8.02 38.39 29.28
N GLU A 2 -7.63 38.77 28.07
CA GLU A 2 -7.85 37.94 26.85
C GLU A 2 -6.90 36.73 26.90
N VAL A 3 -7.48 35.56 26.85
CA VAL A 3 -6.75 34.32 26.58
C VAL A 3 -6.64 34.20 25.07
N MET A 4 -5.51 34.58 24.52
CA MET A 4 -5.16 34.24 23.13
C MET A 4 -4.98 32.74 23.09
N GLY A 5 -5.96 32.04 22.54
CA GLY A 5 -5.82 30.66 22.10
C GLY A 5 -4.87 30.62 20.92
N ASN A 6 -3.74 29.93 21.05
CA ASN A 6 -2.91 29.54 19.91
C ASN A 6 -3.74 28.61 19.03
N ILE A 7 -4.23 29.13 17.91
CA ILE A 7 -4.75 28.35 16.83
C ILE A 7 -3.52 27.61 16.24
N ALA A 8 -3.41 26.32 16.51
CA ALA A 8 -2.52 25.49 15.71
C ALA A 8 -2.98 25.63 14.26
N THR A 9 -2.13 26.16 13.40
CA THR A 9 -2.35 26.17 11.96
C THR A 9 -2.45 24.71 11.53
N THR A 10 -3.68 24.24 11.27
CA THR A 10 -3.88 23.05 10.47
C THR A 10 -3.28 23.38 9.09
N GLU A 11 -2.26 22.65 8.69
CA GLU A 11 -1.76 22.74 7.34
C GLU A 11 -2.93 22.61 6.37
N SER A 12 -2.93 23.38 5.31
CA SER A 12 -4.00 23.26 4.31
C SER A 12 -3.92 21.91 3.64
N THR A 13 -5.04 21.36 3.17
CA THR A 13 -5.05 20.09 2.42
C THR A 13 -4.09 20.13 1.23
N GLU A 14 -3.96 21.27 0.58
CA GLU A 14 -3.02 21.48 -0.54
C GLU A 14 -1.55 21.37 -0.11
N GLU A 15 -1.19 21.88 1.06
CA GLU A 15 0.19 21.80 1.57
C GLU A 15 0.55 20.37 1.95
N VAL A 16 -0.38 19.63 2.55
CA VAL A 16 -0.20 18.23 2.92
C VAL A 16 -0.11 17.35 1.67
N GLU A 17 -0.96 17.57 0.67
CA GLU A 17 -0.88 16.86 -0.60
C GLU A 17 0.40 17.19 -1.40
N ALA A 18 0.96 18.38 -1.24
CA ALA A 18 2.25 18.75 -1.83
C ALA A 18 3.44 17.98 -1.21
N ASP A 19 3.29 17.50 0.03
CA ASP A 19 4.30 16.68 0.72
C ASP A 19 4.07 15.15 0.58
N ASP A 20 3.17 14.75 -0.31
CA ASP A 20 2.95 13.35 -0.66
C ASP A 20 4.19 12.78 -1.36
N PRO A 21 4.85 11.75 -0.80
CA PRO A 21 6.08 11.19 -1.37
C PRO A 21 5.89 10.59 -2.77
N GLN A 22 4.68 10.25 -3.15
CA GLN A 22 4.37 9.74 -4.48
C GLN A 22 4.33 10.85 -5.55
N ASN A 23 4.29 12.12 -5.15
CA ASN A 23 4.40 13.24 -6.08
C ASN A 23 5.78 13.26 -6.74
N GLY A 24 5.85 12.96 -8.04
CA GLY A 24 7.10 12.96 -8.81
C GLY A 24 8.01 11.74 -8.57
N ASN A 25 7.64 10.83 -7.71
CA ASN A 25 8.37 9.57 -7.46
C ASN A 25 7.78 8.38 -8.21
N MET A 26 6.76 8.62 -9.03
CA MET A 26 6.30 7.61 -9.99
C MET A 26 7.47 7.26 -10.89
N GLY A 27 7.85 5.99 -10.92
CA GLY A 27 8.98 5.54 -11.74
C GLY A 27 8.87 6.07 -13.17
N THR A 28 10.00 6.42 -13.76
CA THR A 28 10.06 6.95 -15.15
C THR A 28 9.67 5.90 -16.19
N TYR A 29 9.41 4.67 -15.76
CA TYR A 29 9.06 3.57 -16.64
C TYR A 29 7.55 3.54 -16.89
N THR A 30 7.18 3.66 -18.17
CA THR A 30 5.78 3.61 -18.62
C THR A 30 5.51 2.25 -19.27
N GLY A 31 4.49 1.56 -18.83
CA GLY A 31 4.05 0.29 -19.38
C GLY A 31 3.32 0.45 -20.72
N ALA A 32 2.99 -0.67 -21.34
CA ALA A 32 2.13 -0.69 -22.53
C ALA A 32 0.68 -0.29 -22.16
N SER A 33 0.02 0.43 -23.07
CA SER A 33 -1.39 0.78 -22.89
C SER A 33 -2.29 -0.45 -22.99
N VAL A 34 -3.24 -0.58 -22.07
CA VAL A 34 -4.22 -1.68 -22.03
C VAL A 34 -5.62 -1.12 -21.85
N ASP A 35 -6.52 -1.44 -22.78
CA ASP A 35 -7.95 -1.21 -22.61
C ASP A 35 -8.53 -2.38 -21.80
N VAL A 36 -8.60 -2.19 -20.49
CA VAL A 36 -9.07 -3.19 -19.52
C VAL A 36 -10.53 -3.55 -19.75
N THR A 37 -11.38 -2.55 -20.05
CA THR A 37 -12.81 -2.79 -20.32
C THR A 37 -12.99 -3.68 -21.55
N ALA A 38 -12.27 -3.40 -22.64
CA ALA A 38 -12.31 -4.23 -23.84
C ALA A 38 -11.72 -5.63 -23.60
N LEU A 39 -10.63 -5.71 -22.86
CA LEU A 39 -9.94 -6.98 -22.53
C LEU A 39 -10.87 -7.93 -21.76
N LEU A 40 -11.49 -7.45 -20.69
CA LEU A 40 -12.38 -8.24 -19.86
C LEU A 40 -13.68 -8.61 -20.59
N SER A 41 -14.26 -7.67 -21.35
CA SER A 41 -15.45 -7.92 -22.16
C SER A 41 -15.25 -8.97 -23.25
N ALA A 42 -14.03 -9.12 -23.76
CA ALA A 42 -13.70 -10.11 -24.76
C ALA A 42 -13.59 -11.55 -24.19
N GLY A 43 -13.66 -11.71 -22.88
CA GLY A 43 -13.51 -13.03 -22.23
C GLY A 43 -12.11 -13.64 -22.38
N ASN A 44 -11.11 -12.83 -22.69
CA ASN A 44 -9.73 -13.27 -22.87
C ASN A 44 -8.98 -13.51 -21.55
N VAL A 45 -9.61 -13.19 -20.45
CA VAL A 45 -9.12 -13.48 -19.10
C VAL A 45 -9.85 -14.71 -18.61
N THR A 46 -9.13 -15.80 -18.45
CA THR A 46 -9.67 -17.00 -17.80
C THR A 46 -9.84 -16.68 -16.32
N GLU A 47 -11.08 -16.49 -15.91
CA GLU A 47 -11.44 -16.53 -14.50
C GLU A 47 -11.25 -17.97 -13.99
N SER A 48 -10.03 -18.28 -13.59
CA SER A 48 -9.84 -19.43 -12.70
C SER A 48 -10.07 -18.93 -11.28
N GLY A 49 -10.62 -19.74 -10.39
CA GLY A 49 -10.75 -19.38 -8.98
C GLY A 49 -9.42 -19.05 -8.28
N GLU A 50 -8.30 -19.23 -8.98
CA GLU A 50 -6.95 -18.98 -8.51
C GLU A 50 -6.32 -17.70 -9.08
N THR A 51 -6.90 -17.13 -10.13
CA THR A 51 -6.37 -15.90 -10.77
C THR A 51 -7.46 -14.85 -10.90
N THR A 52 -7.19 -13.66 -10.42
CA THR A 52 -8.15 -12.55 -10.43
C THR A 52 -7.53 -11.30 -11.01
N PHE A 53 -8.37 -10.43 -11.56
CA PHE A 53 -8.00 -9.25 -12.30
C PHE A 53 -8.39 -7.99 -11.55
N GLY A 54 -7.44 -7.10 -11.34
CA GLY A 54 -7.66 -5.90 -10.54
C GLY A 54 -6.91 -4.68 -11.01
N ILE A 55 -7.05 -3.64 -10.21
CA ILE A 55 -6.40 -2.35 -10.39
C ILE A 55 -5.86 -1.88 -9.04
N ASP A 56 -4.87 -0.98 -9.07
CA ASP A 56 -4.55 -0.22 -7.89
C ASP A 56 -4.74 1.28 -8.11
N VAL A 57 -5.20 1.96 -7.07
CA VAL A 57 -5.67 3.34 -7.17
C VAL A 57 -5.30 4.17 -5.94
N ALA A 58 -5.11 5.46 -6.19
CA ALA A 58 -4.93 6.49 -5.18
C ALA A 58 -5.72 7.76 -5.59
N ARG A 59 -5.54 8.86 -4.87
CA ARG A 59 -6.13 10.16 -5.22
C ARG A 59 -5.82 10.62 -6.66
N TYR A 60 -4.73 10.10 -7.25
CA TYR A 60 -4.29 10.48 -8.59
C TYR A 60 -5.27 10.08 -9.70
N GLN A 61 -6.08 9.05 -9.50
CA GLN A 61 -7.13 8.65 -10.43
C GLN A 61 -8.34 9.59 -10.41
N GLY A 62 -8.40 10.50 -9.40
CA GLY A 62 -9.52 11.42 -9.24
C GLY A 62 -10.78 10.71 -8.71
N THR A 63 -11.94 11.24 -9.05
CA THR A 63 -13.22 10.60 -8.69
C THR A 63 -13.50 9.45 -9.63
N ILE A 64 -13.71 8.26 -9.08
CA ILE A 64 -13.95 7.02 -9.81
C ILE A 64 -15.44 6.67 -9.77
N ASP A 65 -16.01 6.32 -10.92
CA ASP A 65 -17.34 5.70 -10.98
C ASP A 65 -17.20 4.18 -10.82
N TRP A 66 -17.26 3.73 -9.59
CA TRP A 66 -17.07 2.33 -9.23
C TRP A 66 -18.15 1.40 -9.81
N SER A 67 -19.31 1.91 -10.16
CA SER A 67 -20.33 1.12 -10.82
C SER A 67 -19.92 0.73 -12.25
N GLN A 68 -19.28 1.64 -12.96
CA GLN A 68 -18.73 1.35 -14.29
C GLN A 68 -17.48 0.46 -14.21
N VAL A 69 -16.63 0.66 -13.19
CA VAL A 69 -15.46 -0.21 -12.95
C VAL A 69 -15.92 -1.64 -12.72
N ALA A 70 -16.91 -1.86 -11.85
CA ALA A 70 -17.47 -3.19 -11.59
C ALA A 70 -18.11 -3.79 -12.86
N ALA A 71 -18.87 -2.99 -13.61
CA ALA A 71 -19.48 -3.43 -14.87
C ALA A 71 -18.45 -3.82 -15.94
N SER A 72 -17.22 -3.30 -15.86
CA SER A 72 -16.11 -3.69 -16.72
C SER A 72 -15.54 -5.08 -16.41
N GLY A 73 -15.91 -5.69 -15.28
CA GLY A 73 -15.43 -7.01 -14.85
C GLY A 73 -14.18 -6.96 -13.97
N VAL A 74 -13.76 -5.80 -13.48
CA VAL A 74 -12.69 -5.67 -12.49
C VAL A 74 -13.14 -6.35 -11.19
N GLN A 75 -12.32 -7.25 -10.66
CA GLN A 75 -12.69 -8.11 -9.55
C GLN A 75 -12.17 -7.60 -8.21
N PHE A 76 -11.01 -6.92 -8.20
CA PHE A 76 -10.44 -6.34 -7.00
C PHE A 76 -9.80 -4.96 -7.23
N ALA A 77 -9.61 -4.24 -6.15
CA ALA A 77 -8.85 -3.00 -6.14
C ALA A 77 -7.94 -2.95 -4.90
N MET A 78 -6.67 -2.64 -5.13
CA MET A 78 -5.74 -2.24 -4.09
C MET A 78 -5.84 -0.72 -3.93
N ILE A 79 -6.23 -0.24 -2.76
CA ILE A 79 -6.53 1.18 -2.55
C ILE A 79 -5.50 1.79 -1.61
N ARG A 80 -4.83 2.87 -2.06
CA ARG A 80 -3.96 3.64 -1.17
C ARG A 80 -4.79 4.25 -0.05
N VAL A 81 -4.52 3.86 1.18
CA VAL A 81 -5.25 4.42 2.33
C VAL A 81 -4.58 5.66 2.90
N GLY A 82 -3.27 5.79 2.72
CA GLY A 82 -2.52 6.92 3.20
C GLY A 82 -1.03 6.83 2.87
N TYR A 83 -0.31 7.76 3.40
CA TYR A 83 1.15 7.88 3.25
C TYR A 83 1.76 8.60 4.44
N ARG A 84 3.07 8.41 4.64
CA ARG A 84 3.83 9.29 5.52
C ARG A 84 4.47 10.39 4.69
N THR A 85 4.29 11.63 5.10
CA THR A 85 4.81 12.81 4.40
C THR A 85 6.33 12.83 4.35
N GLN A 86 6.87 13.38 3.26
CA GLN A 86 8.32 13.36 3.03
C GLN A 86 9.08 14.36 3.89
N LYS A 87 8.49 15.51 4.20
CA LYS A 87 9.17 16.59 4.95
C LYS A 87 8.84 16.56 6.43
N THR A 88 7.56 16.42 6.78
CA THR A 88 7.12 16.50 8.18
C THR A 88 7.15 15.15 8.88
N GLY A 89 7.07 14.03 8.13
CA GLY A 89 7.01 12.67 8.68
C GLY A 89 5.67 12.34 9.32
N GLU A 90 4.62 13.10 9.03
CA GLU A 90 3.27 12.85 9.53
C GLU A 90 2.53 11.81 8.69
N ILE A 91 1.67 11.03 9.32
CA ILE A 91 0.79 10.10 8.61
C ILE A 91 -0.46 10.84 8.16
N VAL A 92 -0.79 10.71 6.88
CA VAL A 92 -1.91 11.38 6.23
C VAL A 92 -2.74 10.39 5.45
N ALA A 93 -4.07 10.48 5.58
CA ALA A 93 -4.99 9.69 4.76
C ALA A 93 -4.95 10.17 3.31
N ASP A 94 -5.01 9.25 2.35
CA ASP A 94 -5.29 9.59 0.97
C ASP A 94 -6.69 10.22 0.86
N THR A 95 -6.79 11.36 0.19
CA THR A 95 -8.04 12.15 0.14
C THR A 95 -9.20 11.41 -0.49
N ASN A 96 -8.92 10.42 -1.35
CA ASN A 96 -9.95 9.60 -1.99
C ASN A 96 -10.14 8.22 -1.34
N ALA A 97 -9.33 7.86 -0.35
CA ALA A 97 -9.34 6.52 0.24
C ALA A 97 -10.71 6.11 0.76
N LYS A 98 -11.34 6.95 1.56
CA LYS A 98 -12.65 6.66 2.14
C LYS A 98 -13.71 6.42 1.07
N TYR A 99 -13.78 7.29 0.07
CA TYR A 99 -14.70 7.16 -1.06
C TYR A 99 -14.43 5.87 -1.83
N ASN A 100 -13.18 5.63 -2.19
CA ASN A 100 -12.80 4.45 -2.97
C ASN A 100 -13.10 3.15 -2.22
N MET A 101 -12.78 3.08 -0.92
CA MET A 101 -13.10 1.89 -0.09
C MET A 101 -14.61 1.62 -0.02
N GLN A 102 -15.41 2.65 0.22
CA GLN A 102 -16.86 2.52 0.36
C GLN A 102 -17.51 2.12 -0.96
N GLU A 103 -17.20 2.84 -2.03
CA GLU A 103 -17.85 2.65 -3.32
C GLU A 103 -17.38 1.37 -4.03
N ALA A 104 -16.10 1.00 -3.95
CA ALA A 104 -15.64 -0.27 -4.50
C ALA A 104 -16.37 -1.44 -3.83
N GLN A 105 -16.41 -1.45 -2.49
CA GLN A 105 -17.09 -2.49 -1.73
C GLN A 105 -18.60 -2.52 -2.01
N ALA A 106 -19.26 -1.36 -2.09
CA ALA A 106 -20.69 -1.25 -2.38
C ALA A 106 -21.06 -1.80 -3.77
N ASN A 107 -20.13 -1.73 -4.72
CA ASN A 107 -20.29 -2.27 -6.08
C ASN A 107 -19.75 -3.71 -6.23
N GLY A 108 -19.42 -4.40 -5.12
CA GLY A 108 -19.02 -5.81 -5.11
C GLY A 108 -17.57 -6.08 -5.49
N ILE A 109 -16.76 -5.04 -5.68
CA ILE A 109 -15.31 -5.17 -5.91
C ILE A 109 -14.65 -5.52 -4.58
N LYS A 110 -13.79 -6.54 -4.60
CA LYS A 110 -12.99 -6.93 -3.44
C LYS A 110 -11.90 -5.91 -3.21
N ILE A 111 -11.62 -5.59 -1.96
CA ILE A 111 -10.66 -4.54 -1.65
C ILE A 111 -9.49 -5.05 -0.79
N GLY A 112 -8.33 -4.56 -1.13
CA GLY A 112 -7.14 -4.53 -0.31
C GLY A 112 -6.69 -3.10 -0.08
N ALA A 113 -5.62 -2.93 0.67
CA ALA A 113 -5.08 -1.61 0.98
C ALA A 113 -3.59 -1.55 0.70
N TYR A 114 -3.07 -0.36 0.43
CA TYR A 114 -1.64 -0.12 0.52
C TYR A 114 -1.34 1.22 1.18
N PHE A 115 -0.16 1.31 1.74
CA PHE A 115 0.34 2.51 2.40
C PHE A 115 1.69 2.89 1.82
N PHE A 116 1.86 4.16 1.46
CA PHE A 116 3.15 4.67 0.97
C PHE A 116 4.00 5.11 2.15
N SER A 117 5.00 4.30 2.47
CA SER A 117 5.89 4.50 3.60
C SER A 117 7.08 5.39 3.26
N THR A 118 7.41 6.30 4.17
CA THR A 118 8.71 6.97 4.23
C THR A 118 9.34 6.79 5.62
N ALA A 119 8.99 5.72 6.33
CA ALA A 119 9.52 5.43 7.64
C ALA A 119 11.06 5.34 7.64
N VAL A 120 11.68 5.90 8.66
CA VAL A 120 13.14 5.87 8.86
C VAL A 120 13.53 5.16 10.17
N THR A 121 12.53 4.72 10.93
CA THR A 121 12.70 3.84 12.10
C THR A 121 11.64 2.75 12.09
N THR A 122 11.93 1.63 12.74
CA THR A 122 10.95 0.54 12.89
C THR A 122 9.70 0.98 13.65
N ASP A 123 9.85 1.90 14.62
CA ASP A 123 8.72 2.49 15.33
C ASP A 123 7.81 3.27 14.39
N GLU A 124 8.36 4.06 13.47
CA GLU A 124 7.57 4.72 12.45
C GLU A 124 6.84 3.70 11.55
N ALA A 125 7.49 2.62 11.15
CA ALA A 125 6.89 1.58 10.34
C ALA A 125 5.75 0.85 11.07
N VAL A 126 5.91 0.58 12.37
CA VAL A 126 4.84 0.02 13.22
C VAL A 126 3.68 1.01 13.36
N GLN A 127 3.96 2.30 13.60
CA GLN A 127 2.92 3.33 13.65
C GLN A 127 2.13 3.44 12.36
N GLU A 128 2.79 3.31 11.19
CA GLU A 128 2.13 3.27 9.89
C GLU A 128 1.18 2.08 9.80
N ALA A 129 1.64 0.89 10.17
CA ALA A 129 0.84 -0.33 10.14
C ALA A 129 -0.36 -0.28 11.09
N ASP A 130 -0.16 0.21 12.32
CA ASP A 130 -1.22 0.42 13.29
C ASP A 130 -2.28 1.39 12.76
N TRP A 131 -1.83 2.52 12.23
CA TRP A 131 -2.72 3.50 11.64
C TRP A 131 -3.53 2.93 10.47
N VAL A 132 -2.88 2.17 9.59
CA VAL A 132 -3.54 1.49 8.46
C VAL A 132 -4.59 0.52 8.98
N ALA A 133 -4.23 -0.35 9.93
CA ALA A 133 -5.14 -1.35 10.49
C ALA A 133 -6.37 -0.72 11.15
N ASP A 134 -6.18 0.39 11.89
CA ASP A 134 -7.29 1.14 12.49
C ASP A 134 -8.17 1.80 11.41
N TYR A 135 -7.56 2.41 10.40
CA TYR A 135 -8.28 3.06 9.32
C TYR A 135 -9.18 2.10 8.55
N ILE A 136 -8.66 0.91 8.20
CA ILE A 136 -9.38 -0.07 7.40
C ILE A 136 -10.32 -0.96 8.21
N SER A 137 -10.30 -0.90 9.53
CA SER A 137 -11.08 -1.79 10.42
C SER A 137 -12.60 -1.75 10.18
N GLN A 138 -13.10 -0.68 9.60
CA GLN A 138 -14.52 -0.50 9.27
C GLN A 138 -14.94 -1.12 7.93
N TYR A 139 -13.98 -1.62 7.14
CA TYR A 139 -14.22 -2.18 5.81
C TYR A 139 -13.99 -3.69 5.80
N GLN A 140 -14.62 -4.37 4.84
CA GLN A 140 -14.38 -5.80 4.63
C GLN A 140 -13.16 -5.99 3.73
N ILE A 141 -11.99 -6.06 4.32
CA ILE A 141 -10.73 -6.28 3.61
C ILE A 141 -10.56 -7.77 3.33
N THR A 142 -10.56 -8.15 2.05
CA THR A 142 -10.41 -9.53 1.60
C THR A 142 -9.14 -9.74 0.77
N TYR A 143 -8.51 -8.65 0.35
CA TYR A 143 -7.20 -8.62 -0.29
C TYR A 143 -6.14 -8.16 0.69
N PRO A 144 -4.85 -8.35 0.34
CA PRO A 144 -3.76 -8.00 1.24
C PRO A 144 -3.70 -6.51 1.62
N VAL A 145 -2.92 -6.25 2.67
CA VAL A 145 -2.47 -4.92 3.05
C VAL A 145 -0.99 -4.80 2.72
N ALA A 146 -0.66 -3.93 1.77
CA ALA A 146 0.66 -3.86 1.19
C ALA A 146 1.50 -2.70 1.75
N PHE A 147 2.77 -3.00 2.01
CA PHE A 147 3.83 -2.01 2.21
C PHE A 147 4.32 -1.55 0.84
N ASN A 148 4.32 -0.25 0.61
CA ASN A 148 4.88 0.39 -0.59
C ASN A 148 5.89 1.45 -0.18
N CYS A 149 7.05 1.45 -0.80
CA CYS A 149 8.11 2.43 -0.56
C CYS A 149 8.92 2.60 -1.83
N GLU A 150 8.86 3.77 -2.40
CA GLU A 150 9.54 4.11 -3.65
C GLU A 150 10.29 5.43 -3.54
N GLY A 151 11.18 5.73 -4.50
CA GLY A 151 11.88 7.00 -4.55
C GLY A 151 12.91 7.23 -3.45
N PHE A 152 13.25 6.23 -2.67
CA PHE A 152 14.21 6.31 -1.56
C PHE A 152 15.65 6.63 -2.01
N GLU A 153 15.95 6.52 -3.30
CA GLU A 153 17.24 6.93 -3.89
C GLU A 153 17.29 8.41 -4.26
N ASN A 154 16.18 9.13 -4.15
CA ASN A 154 16.16 10.58 -4.38
C ASN A 154 16.80 11.30 -3.18
N ALA A 155 17.64 12.28 -3.46
CA ALA A 155 18.35 13.02 -2.41
C ALA A 155 17.42 13.74 -1.41
N ASP A 156 16.20 14.07 -1.82
CA ASP A 156 15.18 14.70 -0.98
C ASP A 156 14.37 13.68 -0.16
N SER A 157 14.60 12.37 -0.35
CA SER A 157 13.91 11.34 0.42
C SER A 157 14.43 11.28 1.85
N ARG A 158 13.52 11.14 2.81
CA ARG A 158 13.86 10.84 4.21
C ARG A 158 14.73 9.60 4.33
N GLN A 159 14.56 8.66 3.41
CA GLN A 159 15.21 7.34 3.41
C GLN A 159 16.52 7.30 2.59
N TYR A 160 16.94 8.42 2.00
CA TYR A 160 18.10 8.48 1.10
C TYR A 160 19.39 7.90 1.68
N ALA A 161 19.64 8.12 2.97
CA ALA A 161 20.85 7.64 3.64
C ALA A 161 20.74 6.22 4.20
N MET A 162 19.56 5.58 4.11
CA MET A 162 19.34 4.26 4.67
C MET A 162 20.02 3.18 3.84
N THR A 163 20.61 2.24 4.53
CA THR A 163 21.13 1.01 3.92
C THR A 163 19.98 0.11 3.46
N GLN A 164 20.29 -0.85 2.59
CA GLN A 164 19.36 -1.91 2.19
C GLN A 164 18.78 -2.65 3.41
N SER A 165 19.62 -3.01 4.36
CA SER A 165 19.21 -3.75 5.57
C SER A 165 18.22 -2.95 6.41
N GLU A 166 18.54 -1.69 6.72
CA GLU A 166 17.66 -0.80 7.48
C GLU A 166 16.31 -0.63 6.80
N ARG A 167 16.30 -0.41 5.49
CA ARG A 167 15.07 -0.27 4.73
C ARG A 167 14.24 -1.56 4.72
N THR A 168 14.92 -2.71 4.64
CA THR A 168 14.27 -4.03 4.75
C THR A 168 13.67 -4.24 6.14
N ASP A 169 14.35 -3.80 7.19
CA ASP A 169 13.83 -3.86 8.56
C ASP A 169 12.54 -3.03 8.72
N MET A 170 12.46 -1.85 8.07
CA MET A 170 11.21 -1.05 8.06
C MET A 170 10.07 -1.82 7.41
N ALA A 171 10.32 -2.41 6.23
CA ALA A 171 9.31 -3.21 5.55
C ALA A 171 8.84 -4.39 6.41
N ILE A 172 9.76 -5.12 7.02
CA ILE A 172 9.44 -6.26 7.88
C ILE A 172 8.67 -5.83 9.13
N ALA A 173 9.03 -4.71 9.75
CA ALA A 173 8.33 -4.19 10.92
C ALA A 173 6.87 -3.85 10.58
N PHE A 174 6.62 -3.18 9.44
CA PHE A 174 5.28 -2.91 8.96
C PHE A 174 4.49 -4.21 8.70
N LEU A 175 5.09 -5.15 7.96
CA LEU A 175 4.44 -6.40 7.58
C LEU A 175 4.10 -7.28 8.80
N ASN A 176 5.00 -7.33 9.79
CA ASN A 176 4.75 -8.01 11.06
C ASN A 176 3.54 -7.43 11.77
N GLU A 177 3.46 -6.10 11.85
CA GLU A 177 2.36 -5.45 12.57
C GLU A 177 1.03 -5.63 11.83
N ILE A 178 1.00 -5.53 10.50
CA ILE A 178 -0.20 -5.85 9.70
C ILE A 178 -0.66 -7.28 9.98
N TYR A 179 0.27 -8.25 10.06
CA TYR A 179 -0.05 -9.62 10.43
C TYR A 179 -0.63 -9.72 11.85
N ASN A 180 -0.01 -9.07 12.82
CA ASN A 180 -0.46 -9.04 14.22
C ASN A 180 -1.87 -8.46 14.34
N ARG A 181 -2.19 -7.45 13.53
CA ARG A 181 -3.50 -6.80 13.48
C ARG A 181 -4.56 -7.63 12.72
N GLY A 182 -4.19 -8.77 12.14
CA GLY A 182 -5.12 -9.74 11.58
C GLY A 182 -5.36 -9.63 10.09
N TYR A 183 -4.51 -8.92 9.36
CA TYR A 183 -4.57 -8.80 7.91
C TYR A 183 -3.48 -9.62 7.23
N THR A 184 -3.63 -9.87 5.93
CA THR A 184 -2.59 -10.48 5.11
C THR A 184 -1.57 -9.43 4.72
N PRO A 185 -0.32 -9.51 5.20
CA PRO A 185 0.72 -8.59 4.76
C PRO A 185 1.20 -8.92 3.35
N MET A 186 1.57 -7.90 2.58
CA MET A 186 2.17 -8.05 1.26
C MET A 186 3.23 -6.99 1.05
N PHE A 187 4.33 -7.37 0.42
CA PHE A 187 5.42 -6.46 0.07
C PHE A 187 5.34 -6.10 -1.41
N TYR A 188 5.29 -4.81 -1.72
CA TYR A 188 5.33 -4.29 -3.09
C TYR A 188 6.68 -3.69 -3.41
N ALA A 189 7.25 -4.04 -4.55
CA ALA A 189 8.42 -3.37 -5.12
C ALA A 189 8.56 -3.66 -6.63
N ALA A 190 9.36 -2.82 -7.29
CA ALA A 190 9.75 -3.05 -8.67
C ALA A 190 10.69 -4.26 -8.79
N LYS A 191 10.51 -5.05 -9.85
CA LYS A 191 11.35 -6.23 -10.13
C LYS A 191 12.85 -5.94 -10.01
N ASN A 192 13.29 -4.82 -10.60
CA ASN A 192 14.72 -4.47 -10.62
C ASN A 192 15.29 -4.08 -9.25
N GLU A 193 14.45 -3.73 -8.30
CA GLU A 193 14.85 -3.46 -6.93
C GLU A 193 15.05 -4.75 -6.12
N MET A 194 14.32 -5.80 -6.50
CA MET A 194 14.32 -7.07 -5.80
C MET A 194 15.32 -8.08 -6.34
N LEU A 195 15.54 -8.11 -7.67
CA LEU A 195 16.43 -9.11 -8.29
C LEU A 195 17.86 -9.04 -7.75
N GLY A 196 18.35 -10.18 -7.24
CA GLY A 196 19.69 -10.28 -6.68
C GLY A 196 19.89 -9.41 -5.43
N ASP A 197 18.82 -9.18 -4.70
CA ASP A 197 18.81 -8.31 -3.51
C ASP A 197 19.37 -6.90 -3.79
N ALA A 198 19.01 -6.32 -4.95
CA ALA A 198 19.63 -5.09 -5.44
C ALA A 198 19.38 -3.89 -4.51
N LYS A 199 18.14 -3.72 -4.02
CA LYS A 199 17.72 -2.60 -3.17
C LYS A 199 17.03 -3.05 -1.87
N TRP A 200 16.54 -4.27 -1.86
CA TRP A 200 15.88 -4.93 -0.74
C TRP A 200 16.57 -6.25 -0.46
N ASP A 201 16.67 -6.67 0.80
CA ASP A 201 16.99 -8.06 1.13
C ASP A 201 15.74 -8.91 0.88
N THR A 202 15.46 -9.13 -0.41
CA THR A 202 14.25 -9.79 -0.88
C THR A 202 14.21 -11.24 -0.45
N SER A 203 15.40 -11.88 -0.41
CA SER A 203 15.54 -13.26 0.06
C SER A 203 15.09 -13.44 1.52
N ARG A 204 15.17 -12.39 2.31
CA ARG A 204 14.68 -12.35 3.69
C ARG A 204 13.17 -12.12 3.73
N ILE A 205 12.64 -11.21 2.91
CA ILE A 205 11.21 -10.88 2.86
C ILE A 205 10.39 -12.06 2.34
N GLU A 206 10.77 -12.65 1.21
CA GLU A 206 9.99 -13.70 0.52
C GLU A 206 9.87 -15.01 1.30
N LYS A 207 10.70 -15.23 2.32
CA LYS A 207 10.57 -16.38 3.20
C LYS A 207 9.27 -16.39 3.99
N THR A 208 8.71 -15.22 4.25
CA THR A 208 7.58 -15.05 5.16
C THR A 208 6.40 -14.37 4.49
N TYR A 209 6.67 -13.38 3.62
CA TYR A 209 5.63 -12.50 3.12
C TYR A 209 5.40 -12.70 1.63
N LYS A 210 4.16 -12.46 1.21
CA LYS A 210 3.76 -12.44 -0.20
C LYS A 210 4.36 -11.22 -0.89
N ILE A 211 4.78 -11.41 -2.13
CA ILE A 211 5.34 -10.36 -2.99
C ILE A 211 4.29 -9.92 -4.02
N TRP A 212 4.15 -8.63 -4.17
CA TRP A 212 3.48 -7.97 -5.27
C TRP A 212 4.55 -7.28 -6.12
N VAL A 213 4.85 -7.86 -7.27
CA VAL A 213 5.91 -7.37 -8.15
C VAL A 213 5.37 -6.37 -9.16
N SER A 214 6.04 -5.23 -9.31
CA SER A 214 5.86 -4.32 -10.43
C SER A 214 6.86 -4.65 -11.53
N GLN A 215 6.36 -5.04 -12.70
CA GLN A 215 7.19 -5.33 -13.88
C GLN A 215 6.32 -5.20 -15.13
N TYR A 216 6.72 -4.33 -16.04
CA TYR A 216 5.97 -3.99 -17.22
C TYR A 216 6.61 -4.61 -18.47
N PRO A 217 6.03 -5.69 -19.03
CA PRO A 217 6.52 -6.27 -20.27
C PRO A 217 6.19 -5.38 -21.47
N SER A 218 6.98 -5.46 -22.53
CA SER A 218 6.72 -4.72 -23.77
C SER A 218 5.41 -5.14 -24.46
N VAL A 219 5.01 -6.39 -24.25
CA VAL A 219 3.72 -6.94 -24.67
C VAL A 219 2.97 -7.34 -23.41
N PRO A 220 1.85 -6.67 -23.08
CA PRO A 220 1.18 -6.89 -21.81
C PRO A 220 0.39 -8.20 -21.76
N TYR A 221 -0.13 -8.51 -20.61
CA TYR A 221 -1.11 -9.57 -20.43
C TYR A 221 -2.34 -9.34 -21.37
N PRO A 222 -2.92 -10.39 -21.99
CA PRO A 222 -2.68 -11.82 -21.75
C PRO A 222 -1.61 -12.46 -22.64
N GLN A 223 -1.05 -11.73 -23.59
CA GLN A 223 -0.02 -12.31 -24.49
C GLN A 223 1.25 -12.69 -23.69
N THR A 224 1.64 -11.84 -22.73
CA THR A 224 2.60 -12.22 -21.70
C THR A 224 1.81 -12.75 -20.50
N ALA A 225 1.86 -14.05 -20.29
CA ALA A 225 0.99 -14.73 -19.34
C ALA A 225 1.40 -14.50 -17.86
N GLN A 226 2.66 -14.15 -17.60
CA GLN A 226 3.21 -13.97 -16.26
C GLN A 226 4.41 -13.02 -16.27
N SER A 227 4.76 -12.47 -15.11
CA SER A 227 5.99 -11.70 -14.94
C SER A 227 7.23 -12.57 -15.21
N ASP A 228 8.28 -11.94 -15.72
CA ASP A 228 9.61 -12.56 -15.83
C ASP A 228 10.44 -12.40 -14.52
N TYR A 229 9.81 -11.96 -13.44
CA TYR A 229 10.42 -11.97 -12.11
C TYR A 229 10.63 -13.43 -11.67
N THR A 230 11.85 -13.75 -11.29
CA THR A 230 12.24 -15.14 -10.96
C THR A 230 11.99 -15.54 -9.53
N GLY A 231 11.68 -14.57 -8.64
CA GLY A 231 11.27 -14.80 -7.25
C GLY A 231 9.81 -15.25 -7.14
N THR A 232 9.45 -15.74 -5.97
CA THR A 232 8.06 -16.11 -5.67
C THR A 232 7.22 -14.84 -5.49
N HIS A 233 6.13 -14.73 -6.23
CA HIS A 233 5.19 -13.61 -6.11
C HIS A 233 3.74 -14.09 -6.19
N ALA A 234 2.86 -13.34 -5.54
CA ALA A 234 1.44 -13.65 -5.48
C ALA A 234 0.57 -12.63 -6.24
N MET A 235 1.14 -11.47 -6.58
CA MET A 235 0.48 -10.44 -7.36
C MET A 235 1.48 -9.78 -8.31
N TRP A 236 1.00 -9.36 -9.48
CA TRP A 236 1.80 -8.71 -10.51
C TRP A 236 1.09 -7.48 -11.05
N GLN A 237 1.69 -6.30 -10.86
CA GLN A 237 1.34 -5.07 -11.54
C GLN A 237 2.06 -5.05 -12.89
N TYR A 238 1.31 -5.16 -14.00
CA TYR A 238 1.92 -5.38 -15.31
C TYR A 238 1.87 -4.18 -16.25
N THR A 239 1.17 -3.12 -15.89
CA THR A 239 1.19 -1.82 -16.56
C THR A 239 0.65 -0.73 -15.66
N ASN A 240 1.12 0.50 -15.88
CA ASN A 240 0.58 1.73 -15.29
C ASN A 240 -0.20 2.58 -16.33
N GLN A 241 -0.61 1.97 -17.43
CA GLN A 241 -1.29 2.63 -18.56
C GLN A 241 -2.61 1.93 -18.92
N GLY A 242 -3.30 1.41 -17.90
CA GLY A 242 -4.64 0.86 -18.07
C GLY A 242 -5.68 1.94 -18.31
N THR A 243 -6.66 1.66 -19.15
CA THR A 243 -7.88 2.45 -19.27
C THR A 243 -9.07 1.60 -18.87
N VAL A 244 -9.88 2.11 -17.95
CA VAL A 244 -11.05 1.41 -17.38
C VAL A 244 -12.24 2.34 -17.45
N ALA A 245 -13.40 1.85 -17.87
CA ALA A 245 -14.62 2.64 -17.80
C ALA A 245 -14.89 3.09 -16.35
N GLY A 246 -15.21 4.36 -16.17
CA GLY A 246 -15.39 4.95 -14.84
C GLY A 246 -14.15 5.63 -14.27
N ILE A 247 -12.98 5.48 -14.91
CA ILE A 247 -11.72 6.13 -14.49
C ILE A 247 -11.23 7.01 -15.65
N SER A 248 -11.07 8.30 -15.40
CA SER A 248 -10.70 9.27 -16.44
C SER A 248 -9.19 9.38 -16.70
N LYS A 249 -8.36 8.80 -15.84
CA LYS A 249 -6.90 8.84 -15.92
C LYS A 249 -6.34 7.43 -16.08
N PRO A 250 -5.09 7.28 -16.55
CA PRO A 250 -4.43 5.99 -16.53
C PRO A 250 -4.43 5.38 -15.12
N VAL A 251 -4.55 4.06 -15.09
CA VAL A 251 -4.59 3.28 -13.85
C VAL A 251 -3.65 2.10 -13.94
N ASP A 252 -3.10 1.73 -12.80
CA ASP A 252 -2.27 0.54 -12.64
C ASP A 252 -3.15 -0.71 -12.71
N VAL A 253 -2.64 -1.76 -13.37
CA VAL A 253 -3.41 -2.99 -13.64
C VAL A 253 -2.68 -4.21 -13.12
N ASP A 254 -3.42 -5.04 -12.40
CA ASP A 254 -2.90 -6.12 -11.60
C ASP A 254 -3.51 -7.47 -11.91
N ILE A 255 -2.71 -8.50 -11.70
CA ILE A 255 -3.14 -9.89 -11.64
C ILE A 255 -2.75 -10.44 -10.28
N ALA A 256 -3.72 -11.02 -9.57
CA ALA A 256 -3.48 -11.77 -8.35
C ALA A 256 -3.62 -13.27 -8.62
N TYR A 257 -2.67 -14.06 -8.13
CA TYR A 257 -2.58 -15.51 -8.31
C TYR A 257 -3.17 -16.29 -7.13
N PHE A 258 -4.11 -15.69 -6.41
CA PHE A 258 -4.86 -16.33 -5.35
C PHE A 258 -6.33 -15.93 -5.48
N GLY A 259 -7.22 -16.86 -5.12
CA GLY A 259 -8.66 -16.61 -5.17
C GLY A 259 -9.15 -15.79 -3.98
N TYR A 260 -10.41 -15.42 -4.06
CA TYR A 260 -11.11 -14.62 -3.04
C TYR A 260 -11.77 -15.43 -1.97
N GLU A 261 -11.67 -16.73 -2.03
CA GLU A 261 -12.28 -17.62 -1.06
C GLU A 261 -11.57 -17.49 0.27
N GLY A 262 -12.03 -16.63 1.03
CA GLY A 262 -11.49 -16.37 2.33
C GLY A 262 -11.12 -14.92 2.43
N THR A 263 -11.56 -14.38 3.50
CA THR A 263 -10.89 -13.31 4.18
C THR A 263 -9.39 -13.58 4.18
N ALA A 264 -8.65 -12.57 4.44
CA ALA A 264 -7.24 -12.64 4.74
C ALA A 264 -6.93 -13.61 5.91
N ASP A 265 -7.22 -14.88 5.76
CA ASP A 265 -6.81 -15.95 6.68
C ASP A 265 -5.31 -16.26 6.54
N ALA A 266 -4.54 -15.23 6.24
CA ALA A 266 -3.12 -15.36 6.08
C ALA A 266 -2.40 -15.66 7.39
N LYS A 267 -3.05 -15.49 8.52
CA LYS A 267 -2.46 -15.81 9.83
C LYS A 267 -2.08 -17.28 10.00
N SER A 268 -2.72 -18.20 9.29
CA SER A 268 -2.40 -19.62 9.37
C SER A 268 -1.13 -20.00 8.60
N ASP A 269 -0.77 -19.21 7.57
CA ASP A 269 0.27 -19.57 6.62
C ASP A 269 1.54 -18.73 6.75
N VAL A 270 1.51 -17.69 7.58
CA VAL A 270 2.62 -16.74 7.75
C VAL A 270 3.17 -16.82 9.17
N THR A 271 4.45 -17.08 9.31
CA THR A 271 5.17 -16.91 10.57
C THR A 271 5.98 -15.62 10.47
N PRO A 272 5.65 -14.57 11.25
CA PRO A 272 6.36 -13.31 11.20
C PRO A 272 7.87 -13.51 11.43
N GLU A 273 8.66 -12.81 10.64
CA GLU A 273 10.09 -12.74 10.85
C GLU A 273 10.39 -11.86 12.08
N THR A 274 11.28 -12.31 12.94
CA THR A 274 11.76 -11.47 14.05
C THR A 274 12.62 -10.34 13.50
N VAL A 275 12.26 -9.10 13.81
CA VAL A 275 13.09 -7.93 13.48
C VAL A 275 14.39 -8.00 14.25
N SER A 276 15.44 -7.34 13.75
CA SER A 276 16.73 -7.34 14.42
C SER A 276 16.66 -6.83 15.87
N ALA A 277 17.56 -7.32 16.73
CA ALA A 277 17.60 -6.89 18.13
C ALA A 277 17.75 -5.36 18.30
N ASP A 278 18.40 -4.69 17.34
CA ASP A 278 18.53 -3.23 17.35
C ASP A 278 17.18 -2.54 17.05
N ALA A 279 16.35 -3.13 16.19
CA ALA A 279 15.01 -2.64 15.92
C ALA A 279 14.07 -2.89 17.11
N GLU A 280 14.17 -4.06 17.77
CA GLU A 280 13.43 -4.34 19.01
C GLU A 280 13.83 -3.41 20.16
N ALA A 281 15.11 -3.04 20.27
CA ALA A 281 15.59 -2.09 21.27
C ALA A 281 15.00 -0.69 21.06
N LEU A 282 14.80 -0.27 19.80
CA LEU A 282 14.15 0.98 19.46
C LEU A 282 12.64 0.97 19.74
N MET A 283 12.01 -0.19 19.71
CA MET A 283 10.57 -0.37 20.02
C MET A 283 10.29 -0.48 21.52
N ASN A 284 11.30 -0.46 22.37
CA ASN A 284 11.12 -0.63 23.80
C ASN A 284 10.78 0.70 24.48
N PHE A 285 9.49 1.00 24.58
CA PHE A 285 8.95 2.22 25.18
C PHE A 285 9.06 2.29 26.71
N SER A 286 9.76 1.38 27.38
CA SER A 286 9.78 1.30 28.84
C SER A 286 10.37 2.53 29.54
N ASP A 287 11.08 3.38 28.81
CA ASP A 287 11.76 4.56 29.36
C ASP A 287 11.20 5.91 28.89
N VAL A 288 10.14 5.91 28.07
CA VAL A 288 9.52 7.17 27.61
C VAL A 288 8.36 7.54 28.51
N SER A 289 8.63 8.33 29.55
CA SER A 289 7.60 9.02 30.30
C SER A 289 7.29 10.35 29.58
N GLU A 290 6.51 10.34 28.54
CA GLU A 290 5.98 11.56 27.95
C GLU A 290 4.72 11.99 28.72
N THR A 291 4.77 13.21 29.23
CA THR A 291 3.55 13.86 29.73
C THR A 291 2.77 14.37 28.52
N VAL A 292 1.81 13.57 28.05
CA VAL A 292 0.90 14.01 27.00
C VAL A 292 -0.06 15.03 27.57
N THR A 293 0.16 16.29 27.24
CA THR A 293 -0.81 17.34 27.52
C THR A 293 -1.78 17.43 26.35
N ALA A 294 -3.02 17.02 26.56
CA ALA A 294 -4.06 17.17 25.55
C ALA A 294 -4.24 18.66 25.20
N LYS A 295 -3.96 19.03 23.96
CA LYS A 295 -4.14 20.40 23.45
C LYS A 295 -5.61 20.78 23.22
N GLN A 296 -6.53 19.81 23.29
CA GLN A 296 -7.98 20.00 23.25
C GLN A 296 -8.64 19.05 24.25
N SER A 297 -9.78 19.45 24.79
CA SER A 297 -10.59 18.58 25.61
C SER A 297 -11.23 17.49 24.75
N THR A 298 -10.51 16.44 24.52
CA THR A 298 -11.06 15.19 24.04
C THR A 298 -11.64 14.48 25.26
N ASN A 299 -12.88 14.05 25.16
CA ASN A 299 -13.46 13.15 26.13
C ASN A 299 -12.66 11.85 26.12
N LEU A 300 -11.70 11.71 27.03
CA LEU A 300 -11.12 10.44 27.38
C LEU A 300 -12.26 9.56 27.88
N ARG A 301 -12.85 8.75 27.03
CA ARG A 301 -13.71 7.66 27.50
C ARG A 301 -12.79 6.64 28.13
N ASN A 302 -13.02 6.38 29.40
CA ASN A 302 -12.45 5.23 30.06
C ASN A 302 -12.80 4.00 29.24
N ILE A 303 -11.81 3.40 28.65
CA ILE A 303 -11.93 2.04 28.12
C ILE A 303 -11.76 1.12 29.32
N PRO A 304 -12.73 0.20 29.56
CA PRO A 304 -12.67 -0.71 30.70
C PRO A 304 -11.50 -1.67 30.62
#